data_4b5dd4adaa7991eef4d6d295c3108c2b
#
_entry.id   4b5dd4adaa7991eef4d6d295c3108c2b
#
_cell.length_a   1.000
_cell.length_b   1.000
_cell.length_c   1.000
_cell.angle_alpha   90.00
_cell.angle_beta   90.00
_cell.angle_gamma   90.00
#
_symmetry.space_group_name_H-M   'P 1'
#
loop_
_entity.id
_entity.type
_entity.pdbx_description
1 polymer ?
#
loop_
_entity_poly.entity_id
_entity_poly.type
_entity_poly.pdbx_seq_one_letter_code
_entity_poly.pdbx_strand_id
1 'polypeptide(L)'
;MHSRPASFYVHHLKPRLPDVAWRPASSRLVWLPVYASVIVVATIAIARRWLPWPGVPVLSLMIGLSFAGLMFLGHEVMHGAVVRGRRAKLLVGWLCFAPAVVSPRLWSVWHNRMHHANTNRLEVDPDMYPSLASYRKRRAVRFAIDHFAPGGRRWRGVLGLVLGFSVQSVEILVTARARLQMSPRDHRHAVVEAVVTSMLWIAVGSAIGALAFVFAYVLPIVVANAVVMSFILTNHGLCAATDVNDPLIGSLSVTTPRWVEWLTLGFGYHVEHHLLPAVSARHARSIRAAILELWPECYQSTPLGTALVRVFATGRVYRDATTLVDPRSGGAWSTLSAGPPAREDRMSHRTPSPDQAGSRAGVVPPQQPGWRWSSTT
;
A
#
# COMPACT_ATOMS: atom_id res chain seq x y z
N MET A 1 5.49 12.44 21.72
CA MET A 1 6.30 11.78 20.67
C MET A 1 6.73 12.82 19.66
N HIS A 2 8.02 12.97 19.40
CA HIS A 2 8.47 13.82 18.29
C HIS A 2 8.40 12.99 17.02
N SER A 3 7.44 13.28 16.12
CA SER A 3 7.38 12.68 14.79
C SER A 3 8.55 13.16 13.95
N ARG A 4 9.11 12.27 13.14
CA ARG A 4 10.26 12.54 12.28
C ARG A 4 9.91 12.26 10.82
N PRO A 5 10.35 13.08 9.87
CA PRO A 5 10.06 12.84 8.46
C PRO A 5 10.79 11.58 7.96
N ALA A 6 10.22 10.91 6.97
CA ALA A 6 10.82 9.72 6.36
C ALA A 6 12.28 9.93 5.92
N SER A 7 12.65 11.14 5.48
CA SER A 7 14.02 11.49 5.09
C SER A 7 15.05 11.33 6.22
N PHE A 8 14.65 11.57 7.47
CA PHE A 8 15.50 11.34 8.63
C PHE A 8 15.90 9.86 8.72
N TYR A 9 14.95 8.96 8.64
CA TYR A 9 15.21 7.51 8.72
C TYR A 9 16.03 7.02 7.53
N VAL A 10 15.69 7.48 6.31
CA VAL A 10 16.42 7.13 5.08
C VAL A 10 17.89 7.47 5.17
N HIS A 11 18.23 8.64 5.71
CA HIS A 11 19.62 9.09 5.90
C HIS A 11 20.42 8.08 6.75
N HIS A 12 19.83 7.56 7.84
CA HIS A 12 20.49 6.62 8.75
C HIS A 12 20.48 5.17 8.24
N LEU A 13 19.48 4.78 7.47
CA LEU A 13 19.36 3.43 6.91
C LEU A 13 20.26 3.21 5.69
N LYS A 14 20.46 4.28 4.88
CA LYS A 14 21.21 4.19 3.64
C LYS A 14 22.60 3.54 3.77
N PRO A 15 23.45 3.91 4.74
CA PRO A 15 24.79 3.32 4.89
C PRO A 15 24.78 1.87 5.43
N ARG A 16 23.64 1.38 5.91
CA ARG A 16 23.47 0.02 6.47
C ARG A 16 22.97 -1.01 5.46
N LEU A 17 22.55 -0.54 4.30
CA LEU A 17 22.03 -1.42 3.26
C LEU A 17 23.08 -1.64 2.17
N PRO A 18 23.20 -2.87 1.63
CA PRO A 18 24.14 -3.15 0.56
C PRO A 18 23.75 -2.41 -0.72
N ASP A 19 24.73 -2.06 -1.54
CA ASP A 19 24.52 -1.33 -2.80
C ASP A 19 23.52 -2.01 -3.74
N VAL A 20 23.46 -3.35 -3.71
CA VAL A 20 22.50 -4.12 -4.51
C VAL A 20 21.04 -3.83 -4.16
N ALA A 21 20.76 -3.38 -2.93
CA ALA A 21 19.39 -3.03 -2.51
C ALA A 21 18.85 -1.79 -3.27
N TRP A 22 19.74 -0.93 -3.77
CA TRP A 22 19.40 0.28 -4.52
C TRP A 22 19.25 0.06 -6.01
N ARG A 23 19.46 -1.18 -6.48
CA ARG A 23 19.27 -1.57 -7.88
C ARG A 23 17.87 -2.18 -8.07
N PRO A 24 17.24 -1.98 -9.25
CA PRO A 24 15.98 -2.66 -9.56
C PRO A 24 16.10 -4.17 -9.47
N ALA A 25 15.19 -4.80 -8.76
CA ALA A 25 15.13 -6.26 -8.65
C ALA A 25 14.39 -6.89 -9.83
N SER A 26 14.94 -6.75 -11.05
CA SER A 26 14.27 -7.16 -12.29
C SER A 26 13.94 -8.67 -12.34
N SER A 27 14.63 -9.51 -11.55
CA SER A 27 14.29 -10.92 -11.41
C SER A 27 12.87 -11.16 -10.87
N ARG A 28 12.26 -10.17 -10.20
CA ARG A 28 10.87 -10.27 -9.75
C ARG A 28 9.85 -10.25 -10.89
N LEU A 29 10.25 -9.82 -12.09
CA LEU A 29 9.39 -9.90 -13.28
C LEU A 29 9.01 -11.33 -13.65
N VAL A 30 9.73 -12.35 -13.19
CA VAL A 30 9.36 -13.77 -13.37
C VAL A 30 7.96 -14.09 -12.86
N TRP A 31 7.49 -13.35 -11.85
CA TRP A 31 6.15 -13.54 -11.30
C TRP A 31 5.03 -13.11 -12.25
N LEU A 32 5.29 -12.18 -13.17
CA LEU A 32 4.30 -11.77 -14.17
C LEU A 32 3.87 -12.94 -15.07
N PRO A 33 4.76 -13.63 -15.79
CA PRO A 33 4.36 -14.81 -16.57
C PRO A 33 3.87 -15.97 -15.70
N VAL A 34 4.36 -16.15 -14.48
CA VAL A 34 3.87 -17.21 -13.57
C VAL A 34 2.39 -16.98 -13.24
N TYR A 35 2.02 -15.79 -12.73
CA TYR A 35 0.62 -15.50 -12.42
C TYR A 35 -0.26 -15.48 -13.68
N ALA A 36 0.23 -14.90 -14.79
CA ALA A 36 -0.50 -14.89 -16.05
C ALA A 36 -0.79 -16.31 -16.56
N SER A 37 0.18 -17.23 -16.46
CA SER A 37 0.00 -18.63 -16.86
C SER A 37 -1.04 -19.33 -16.00
N VAL A 38 -1.02 -19.14 -14.67
CA VAL A 38 -2.05 -19.69 -13.78
C VAL A 38 -3.45 -19.17 -14.17
N ILE A 39 -3.57 -17.85 -14.39
CA ILE A 39 -4.84 -17.23 -14.77
C ILE A 39 -5.35 -17.81 -16.09
N VAL A 40 -4.51 -17.84 -17.11
CA VAL A 40 -4.90 -18.32 -18.46
C VAL A 40 -5.27 -19.81 -18.44
N VAL A 41 -4.40 -20.65 -17.88
CA VAL A 41 -4.63 -22.11 -17.83
C VAL A 41 -5.88 -22.45 -17.02
N ALA A 42 -6.04 -21.84 -15.82
CA ALA A 42 -7.22 -22.10 -14.99
C ALA A 42 -8.51 -21.57 -15.66
N THR A 43 -8.46 -20.42 -16.33
CA THR A 43 -9.61 -19.88 -17.09
C THR A 43 -10.03 -20.83 -18.22
N ILE A 44 -9.05 -21.35 -19.00
CA ILE A 44 -9.31 -22.32 -20.07
C ILE A 44 -9.88 -23.62 -19.47
N ALA A 45 -9.31 -24.11 -18.37
CA ALA A 45 -9.78 -25.32 -17.70
C ALA A 45 -11.24 -25.19 -17.23
N ILE A 46 -11.62 -24.03 -16.67
CA ILE A 46 -13.00 -23.72 -16.28
C ILE A 46 -13.91 -23.68 -17.52
N ALA A 47 -13.52 -22.92 -18.54
CA ALA A 47 -14.31 -22.73 -19.77
C ALA A 47 -14.54 -24.05 -20.54
N ARG A 48 -13.49 -24.89 -20.59
CA ARG A 48 -13.51 -26.19 -21.27
C ARG A 48 -14.00 -27.36 -20.41
N ARG A 49 -14.34 -27.09 -19.10
CA ARG A 49 -14.80 -28.10 -18.15
C ARG A 49 -13.83 -29.29 -17.99
N TRP A 50 -12.51 -28.98 -17.91
CA TRP A 50 -11.48 -30.02 -17.78
C TRP A 50 -11.53 -30.76 -16.44
N LEU A 51 -12.11 -30.14 -15.42
CA LEU A 51 -12.26 -30.71 -14.07
C LEU A 51 -13.73 -30.89 -13.71
N PRO A 52 -14.07 -31.88 -12.88
CA PRO A 52 -15.40 -31.99 -12.29
C PRO A 52 -15.71 -30.74 -11.43
N TRP A 53 -17.00 -30.45 -11.27
CA TRP A 53 -17.51 -29.25 -10.60
C TRP A 53 -16.81 -28.87 -9.27
N PRO A 54 -16.48 -29.82 -8.34
CA PRO A 54 -15.78 -29.46 -7.10
C PRO A 54 -14.38 -28.86 -7.30
N GLY A 55 -13.74 -29.06 -8.45
CA GLY A 55 -12.43 -28.47 -8.79
C GLY A 55 -12.52 -27.01 -9.23
N VAL A 56 -13.68 -26.55 -9.70
CA VAL A 56 -13.85 -25.17 -10.23
C VAL A 56 -13.61 -24.10 -9.17
N PRO A 57 -14.12 -24.17 -7.91
CA PRO A 57 -13.80 -23.24 -6.86
C PRO A 57 -12.30 -23.16 -6.52
N VAL A 58 -11.58 -24.29 -6.61
CA VAL A 58 -10.14 -24.31 -6.39
C VAL A 58 -9.40 -23.51 -7.46
N LEU A 59 -9.76 -23.71 -8.74
CA LEU A 59 -9.19 -22.92 -9.84
C LEU A 59 -9.54 -21.44 -9.68
N SER A 60 -10.76 -21.11 -9.28
CA SER A 60 -11.19 -19.73 -9.00
C SER A 60 -10.35 -19.09 -7.89
N LEU A 61 -10.07 -19.82 -6.81
CA LEU A 61 -9.18 -19.37 -5.74
C LEU A 61 -7.76 -19.12 -6.25
N MET A 62 -7.21 -20.04 -7.06
CA MET A 62 -5.86 -19.88 -7.64
C MET A 62 -5.77 -18.63 -8.54
N ILE A 63 -6.80 -18.37 -9.36
CA ILE A 63 -6.88 -17.14 -10.16
C ILE A 63 -6.92 -15.92 -9.23
N GLY A 64 -7.74 -15.92 -8.18
CA GLY A 64 -7.87 -14.81 -7.24
C GLY A 64 -6.57 -14.50 -6.49
N LEU A 65 -5.84 -15.51 -6.04
CA LEU A 65 -4.51 -15.36 -5.45
C LEU A 65 -3.50 -14.81 -6.46
N SER A 66 -3.59 -15.24 -7.73
CA SER A 66 -2.74 -14.72 -8.80
C SER A 66 -3.07 -13.26 -9.13
N PHE A 67 -4.34 -12.86 -9.10
CA PHE A 67 -4.75 -11.46 -9.23
C PHE A 67 -4.15 -10.59 -8.12
N ALA A 68 -4.22 -11.03 -6.86
CA ALA A 68 -3.59 -10.33 -5.74
C ALA A 68 -2.06 -10.25 -5.91
N GLY A 69 -1.42 -11.35 -6.32
CA GLY A 69 0.02 -11.40 -6.59
C GLY A 69 0.45 -10.41 -7.68
N LEU A 70 -0.33 -10.30 -8.78
CA LEU A 70 -0.10 -9.29 -9.81
C LEU A 70 -0.23 -7.86 -9.24
N MET A 71 -1.24 -7.59 -8.41
CA MET A 71 -1.42 -6.28 -7.80
C MET A 71 -0.24 -5.91 -6.89
N PHE A 72 0.30 -6.84 -6.11
CA PHE A 72 1.50 -6.63 -5.29
C PHE A 72 2.76 -6.43 -6.15
N LEU A 73 2.91 -7.17 -7.25
CA LEU A 73 3.99 -6.95 -8.22
C LEU A 73 3.87 -5.56 -8.86
N GLY A 74 2.67 -5.19 -9.30
CA GLY A 74 2.36 -3.88 -9.88
C GLY A 74 2.72 -2.74 -8.94
N HIS A 75 2.44 -2.89 -7.65
CA HIS A 75 2.80 -1.95 -6.62
C HIS A 75 4.33 -1.71 -6.57
N GLU A 76 5.16 -2.76 -6.51
CA GLU A 76 6.62 -2.63 -6.56
C GLU A 76 7.14 -2.03 -7.88
N VAL A 77 6.54 -2.43 -9.01
CA VAL A 77 6.85 -1.91 -10.34
C VAL A 77 6.63 -0.40 -10.40
N MET A 78 5.50 0.07 -9.90
CA MET A 78 5.16 1.49 -9.94
C MET A 78 6.05 2.36 -9.06
N HIS A 79 6.62 1.82 -7.97
CA HIS A 79 7.65 2.49 -7.18
C HIS A 79 9.04 2.49 -7.84
N GLY A 80 9.22 1.74 -8.92
CA GLY A 80 10.53 1.64 -9.61
C GLY A 80 11.49 0.66 -8.93
N ALA A 81 11.00 -0.16 -8.00
CA ALA A 81 11.77 -1.17 -7.30
C ALA A 81 12.12 -2.41 -8.15
N VAL A 82 11.37 -2.64 -9.25
CA VAL A 82 11.55 -3.79 -10.17
C VAL A 82 12.03 -3.35 -11.53
N VAL A 83 11.46 -2.29 -12.10
CA VAL A 83 11.86 -1.69 -13.38
C VAL A 83 11.97 -0.18 -13.24
N ARG A 84 12.91 0.42 -13.97
CA ARG A 84 13.05 1.86 -14.10
C ARG A 84 12.57 2.32 -15.47
N GLY A 85 12.30 3.60 -15.59
CA GLY A 85 11.79 4.18 -16.83
C GLY A 85 10.26 4.22 -16.87
N ARG A 86 9.74 5.39 -17.25
CA ARG A 86 8.30 5.68 -17.22
C ARG A 86 7.49 4.72 -18.10
N ARG A 87 7.96 4.45 -19.32
CA ARG A 87 7.23 3.58 -20.28
C ARG A 87 7.13 2.15 -19.76
N ALA A 88 8.25 1.59 -19.28
CA ALA A 88 8.29 0.22 -18.74
C ALA A 88 7.38 0.09 -17.51
N LYS A 89 7.43 1.04 -16.56
CA LYS A 89 6.54 1.06 -15.40
C LYS A 89 5.06 1.10 -15.79
N LEU A 90 4.69 1.96 -16.73
CA LEU A 90 3.30 2.07 -17.18
C LEU A 90 2.81 0.80 -17.88
N LEU A 91 3.63 0.20 -18.76
CA LEU A 91 3.25 -1.02 -19.46
C LEU A 91 3.12 -2.21 -18.50
N VAL A 92 4.17 -2.48 -17.70
CA VAL A 92 4.15 -3.61 -16.75
C VAL A 92 3.12 -3.37 -15.66
N GLY A 93 2.98 -2.13 -15.17
CA GLY A 93 1.96 -1.76 -14.20
C GLY A 93 0.54 -1.98 -14.75
N TRP A 94 0.28 -1.65 -16.02
CA TRP A 94 -1.01 -1.90 -16.65
C TRP A 94 -1.34 -3.40 -16.70
N LEU A 95 -0.39 -4.24 -17.11
CA LEU A 95 -0.55 -5.69 -17.10
C LEU A 95 -0.82 -6.23 -15.69
N CYS A 96 -0.11 -5.73 -14.69
CA CYS A 96 -0.28 -6.15 -13.30
C CYS A 96 -1.62 -5.70 -12.69
N PHE A 97 -2.10 -4.52 -13.02
CA PHE A 97 -3.35 -3.97 -12.48
C PHE A 97 -4.59 -4.30 -13.32
N ALA A 98 -4.42 -4.95 -14.48
CA ALA A 98 -5.53 -5.33 -15.35
C ALA A 98 -6.64 -6.14 -14.65
N PRO A 99 -6.36 -7.07 -13.71
CA PRO A 99 -7.42 -7.76 -12.98
C PRO A 99 -8.35 -6.83 -12.20
N ALA A 100 -7.80 -5.78 -11.60
CA ALA A 100 -8.55 -4.81 -10.81
C ALA A 100 -9.04 -3.60 -11.61
N VAL A 101 -8.75 -3.55 -12.92
CA VAL A 101 -9.11 -2.44 -13.82
C VAL A 101 -8.54 -1.08 -13.34
N VAL A 102 -7.39 -1.10 -12.70
CA VAL A 102 -6.74 0.11 -12.19
C VAL A 102 -5.71 0.63 -13.19
N SER A 103 -5.81 1.91 -13.53
CA SER A 103 -4.80 2.57 -14.38
C SER A 103 -3.49 2.77 -13.60
N PRO A 104 -2.33 2.42 -14.16
CA PRO A 104 -1.04 2.73 -13.54
C PRO A 104 -0.76 4.23 -13.43
N ARG A 105 -1.38 5.07 -14.27
CA ARG A 105 -1.31 6.53 -14.17
C ARG A 105 -2.08 7.04 -12.95
N LEU A 106 -3.29 6.50 -12.73
CA LEU A 106 -4.07 6.79 -11.52
C LEU A 106 -3.30 6.36 -10.29
N TRP A 107 -2.73 5.14 -10.29
CA TRP A 107 -1.92 4.62 -9.21
C TRP A 107 -0.72 5.51 -8.85
N SER A 108 -0.01 6.02 -9.87
CA SER A 108 1.12 6.94 -9.67
C SER A 108 0.73 8.22 -8.94
N VAL A 109 -0.47 8.75 -9.19
CA VAL A 109 -0.95 9.96 -8.52
C VAL A 109 -1.53 9.63 -7.15
N TRP A 110 -2.41 8.64 -7.10
CA TRP A 110 -3.08 8.21 -5.87
C TRP A 110 -2.08 7.71 -4.83
N HIS A 111 -1.37 6.64 -5.16
CA HIS A 111 -0.54 5.92 -4.20
C HIS A 111 0.84 6.56 -4.03
N ASN A 112 1.60 6.76 -5.14
CA ASN A 112 2.98 7.21 -5.01
C ASN A 112 3.09 8.69 -4.62
N ARG A 113 2.20 9.57 -5.17
CA ARG A 113 2.31 11.01 -4.92
C ARG A 113 1.50 11.46 -3.72
N MET A 114 0.28 10.94 -3.54
CA MET A 114 -0.59 11.41 -2.46
C MET A 114 -0.44 10.59 -1.19
N HIS A 115 -0.61 9.27 -1.26
CA HIS A 115 -0.52 8.42 -0.08
C HIS A 115 0.89 8.41 0.54
N HIS A 116 1.94 8.07 -0.23
CA HIS A 116 3.31 8.04 0.30
C HIS A 116 3.85 9.38 0.80
N ALA A 117 3.38 10.51 0.24
CA ALA A 117 3.79 11.82 0.73
C ALA A 117 3.03 12.26 1.99
N ASN A 118 1.87 11.65 2.27
CA ASN A 118 0.95 12.09 3.32
C ASN A 118 0.44 10.94 4.18
N THR A 119 1.19 9.86 4.30
CA THR A 119 0.76 8.63 4.99
C THR A 119 0.18 8.95 6.37
N ASN A 120 -1.05 8.53 6.62
CA ASN A 120 -1.84 8.77 7.82
C ASN A 120 -2.02 10.25 8.22
N ARG A 121 -1.95 11.16 7.25
CA ARG A 121 -2.33 12.56 7.46
C ARG A 121 -3.82 12.72 7.27
N LEU A 122 -4.52 13.11 8.34
CA LEU A 122 -5.98 13.29 8.34
C LEU A 122 -6.45 14.23 7.21
N GLU A 123 -7.52 13.83 6.51
CA GLU A 123 -8.18 14.54 5.41
C GLU A 123 -7.31 14.78 4.16
N VAL A 124 -6.05 14.31 4.15
CA VAL A 124 -5.11 14.48 3.02
C VAL A 124 -4.76 13.15 2.39
N ASP A 125 -4.46 12.13 3.20
CA ASP A 125 -4.17 10.78 2.72
C ASP A 125 -5.44 10.12 2.17
N PRO A 126 -5.49 9.75 0.87
CA PRO A 126 -6.67 9.11 0.28
C PRO A 126 -6.97 7.71 0.83
N ASP A 127 -5.98 7.06 1.45
CA ASP A 127 -6.11 5.70 1.98
C ASP A 127 -6.43 5.68 3.49
N MET A 128 -6.53 6.86 4.11
CA MET A 128 -6.83 6.98 5.52
C MET A 128 -8.33 7.02 5.80
N TYR A 129 -8.73 6.46 6.93
CA TYR A 129 -10.08 6.60 7.46
C TYR A 129 -10.37 8.05 7.86
N PRO A 130 -11.64 8.51 7.75
CA PRO A 130 -12.00 9.90 7.95
C PRO A 130 -11.94 10.34 9.41
N SER A 131 -11.88 11.65 9.62
CA SER A 131 -12.13 12.26 10.93
C SER A 131 -13.62 12.20 11.34
N LEU A 132 -13.88 12.33 12.63
CA LEU A 132 -15.24 12.43 13.16
C LEU A 132 -15.97 13.68 12.64
N ALA A 133 -15.24 14.76 12.35
CA ALA A 133 -15.79 15.95 11.72
C ALA A 133 -16.29 15.67 10.30
N SER A 134 -15.47 14.98 9.47
CA SER A 134 -15.87 14.56 8.13
C SER A 134 -17.04 13.57 8.14
N TYR A 135 -17.03 12.61 9.05
CA TYR A 135 -18.16 11.69 9.22
C TYR A 135 -19.46 12.43 9.53
N ARG A 136 -19.42 13.43 10.43
CA ARG A 136 -20.61 14.22 10.78
C ARG A 136 -21.09 15.13 9.65
N LYS A 137 -20.16 15.72 8.89
CA LYS A 137 -20.46 16.72 7.85
C LYS A 137 -20.88 16.11 6.52
N ARG A 138 -20.26 14.99 6.10
CA ARG A 138 -20.40 14.46 4.74
C ARG A 138 -21.28 13.21 4.71
N ARG A 139 -22.46 13.27 4.09
CA ARG A 139 -23.40 12.13 3.97
C ARG A 139 -22.77 10.89 3.31
N ALA A 140 -21.98 11.09 2.24
CA ALA A 140 -21.32 10.00 1.54
C ALA A 140 -20.28 9.29 2.43
N VAL A 141 -19.48 10.04 3.20
CA VAL A 141 -18.51 9.47 4.16
C VAL A 141 -19.22 8.66 5.23
N ARG A 142 -20.32 9.20 5.79
CA ARG A 142 -21.15 8.48 6.75
C ARG A 142 -21.68 7.19 6.18
N PHE A 143 -22.28 7.24 4.98
CA PHE A 143 -22.78 6.04 4.31
C PHE A 143 -21.68 4.99 4.11
N ALA A 144 -20.50 5.39 3.63
CA ALA A 144 -19.37 4.49 3.42
C ALA A 144 -18.92 3.83 4.75
N ILE A 145 -18.78 4.61 5.82
CA ILE A 145 -18.39 4.10 7.13
C ILE A 145 -19.47 3.17 7.72
N ASP A 146 -20.73 3.56 7.62
CA ASP A 146 -21.83 2.80 8.22
C ASP A 146 -22.08 1.46 7.55
N HIS A 147 -21.74 1.32 6.25
CA HIS A 147 -22.08 0.13 5.46
C HIS A 147 -20.86 -0.70 5.04
N PHE A 148 -19.69 -0.11 4.91
CA PHE A 148 -18.51 -0.80 4.34
C PHE A 148 -17.30 -0.83 5.27
N ALA A 149 -17.17 0.11 6.23
CA ALA A 149 -15.99 0.09 7.08
C ALA A 149 -16.04 -1.08 8.07
N PRO A 150 -14.95 -1.86 8.20
CA PRO A 150 -14.80 -2.79 9.31
C PRO A 150 -14.79 -2.02 10.63
N GLY A 151 -15.15 -2.69 11.70
CA GLY A 151 -15.14 -2.11 13.03
C GLY A 151 -16.46 -2.29 13.77
N GLY A 152 -16.40 -2.23 15.09
CA GLY A 152 -17.55 -2.45 15.95
C GLY A 152 -18.18 -3.84 15.82
N ARG A 153 -17.41 -4.86 15.38
CA ARG A 153 -17.82 -6.27 15.17
C ARG A 153 -19.00 -6.43 14.20
N ARG A 154 -19.17 -5.53 13.23
CA ARG A 154 -20.26 -5.63 12.26
C ARG A 154 -19.88 -6.52 11.09
N TRP A 155 -20.71 -7.48 10.74
CA TRP A 155 -20.54 -8.37 9.60
C TRP A 155 -20.45 -7.60 8.26
N ARG A 156 -21.08 -6.43 8.14
CA ARG A 156 -21.01 -5.56 6.95
C ARG A 156 -19.60 -5.06 6.64
N GLY A 157 -18.71 -4.98 7.63
CA GLY A 157 -17.31 -4.69 7.39
C GLY A 157 -16.61 -5.71 6.49
N VAL A 158 -17.16 -6.93 6.36
CA VAL A 158 -16.69 -7.91 5.37
C VAL A 158 -16.84 -7.38 3.94
N LEU A 159 -17.88 -6.57 3.66
CA LEU A 159 -18.05 -5.95 2.34
C LEU A 159 -16.88 -5.02 2.02
N GLY A 160 -16.39 -4.27 3.01
CA GLY A 160 -15.16 -3.47 2.85
C GLY A 160 -13.92 -4.31 2.57
N LEU A 161 -13.86 -5.53 3.12
CA LEU A 161 -12.77 -6.46 2.85
C LEU A 161 -12.83 -7.02 1.42
N VAL A 162 -14.02 -7.49 0.98
CA VAL A 162 -14.16 -8.22 -0.29
C VAL A 162 -14.42 -7.34 -1.51
N LEU A 163 -14.79 -6.07 -1.34
CA LEU A 163 -15.09 -5.13 -2.41
C LEU A 163 -14.30 -3.81 -2.28
N GLY A 164 -13.68 -3.56 -1.12
CA GLY A 164 -13.15 -2.26 -0.75
C GLY A 164 -12.17 -1.68 -1.75
N PHE A 165 -11.20 -2.46 -2.22
CA PHE A 165 -10.21 -1.99 -3.18
C PHE A 165 -10.84 -1.61 -4.53
N SER A 166 -11.75 -2.44 -5.06
CA SER A 166 -12.44 -2.15 -6.31
C SER A 166 -13.32 -0.91 -6.21
N VAL A 167 -14.10 -0.78 -5.13
CA VAL A 167 -14.98 0.39 -4.89
C VAL A 167 -14.14 1.67 -4.74
N GLN A 168 -13.08 1.62 -3.95
CA GLN A 168 -12.17 2.74 -3.75
C GLN A 168 -11.48 3.15 -5.05
N SER A 169 -11.05 2.19 -5.87
CA SER A 169 -10.40 2.47 -7.17
C SER A 169 -11.31 3.22 -8.12
N VAL A 170 -12.59 2.86 -8.18
CA VAL A 170 -13.60 3.55 -9.00
C VAL A 170 -13.88 4.95 -8.43
N GLU A 171 -14.08 5.08 -7.12
CA GLU A 171 -14.31 6.35 -6.45
C GLU A 171 -13.15 7.33 -6.69
N ILE A 172 -11.92 6.84 -6.55
CA ILE A 172 -10.72 7.65 -6.78
C ILE A 172 -10.59 8.02 -8.26
N LEU A 173 -10.86 7.10 -9.20
CA LEU A 173 -10.83 7.42 -10.63
C LEU A 173 -11.78 8.57 -10.96
N VAL A 174 -13.01 8.51 -10.47
CA VAL A 174 -14.04 9.54 -10.71
C VAL A 174 -13.67 10.88 -10.07
N THR A 175 -13.10 10.85 -8.86
CA THR A 175 -12.78 12.05 -8.08
C THR A 175 -11.35 12.57 -8.28
N ALA A 176 -10.51 11.88 -9.06
CA ALA A 176 -9.06 12.13 -9.16
C ALA A 176 -8.68 13.57 -9.52
N ARG A 177 -9.46 14.24 -10.38
CA ARG A 177 -9.20 15.64 -10.74
C ARG A 177 -9.42 16.58 -9.56
N ALA A 178 -10.47 16.37 -8.79
CA ALA A 178 -10.82 17.23 -7.67
C ALA A 178 -9.99 16.91 -6.42
N ARG A 179 -9.84 15.63 -6.07
CA ARG A 179 -9.18 15.21 -4.81
C ARG A 179 -7.67 15.09 -4.94
N LEU A 180 -7.17 14.56 -6.06
CA LEU A 180 -5.74 14.28 -6.25
C LEU A 180 -5.06 15.33 -7.14
N GLN A 181 -5.78 16.34 -7.60
CA GLN A 181 -5.28 17.35 -8.53
C GLN A 181 -4.60 16.73 -9.76
N MET A 182 -5.19 15.63 -10.25
CA MET A 182 -4.68 14.93 -11.43
C MET A 182 -4.87 15.78 -12.68
N SER A 183 -3.84 15.84 -13.55
CA SER A 183 -3.94 16.62 -14.78
C SER A 183 -5.09 16.11 -15.67
N PRO A 184 -5.78 16.99 -16.44
CA PRO A 184 -6.85 16.55 -17.35
C PRO A 184 -6.38 15.51 -18.38
N ARG A 185 -5.13 15.61 -18.83
CA ARG A 185 -4.51 14.67 -19.78
C ARG A 185 -4.32 13.30 -19.14
N ASP A 186 -3.67 13.25 -17.98
CA ASP A 186 -3.42 11.96 -17.30
C ASP A 186 -4.72 11.30 -16.85
N HIS A 187 -5.70 12.08 -16.38
CA HIS A 187 -7.03 11.57 -16.04
C HIS A 187 -7.74 10.95 -17.25
N ARG A 188 -7.73 11.63 -18.42
CA ARG A 188 -8.29 11.07 -19.65
C ARG A 188 -7.62 9.74 -20.04
N HIS A 189 -6.28 9.68 -19.97
CA HIS A 189 -5.56 8.42 -20.23
C HIS A 189 -5.93 7.34 -19.21
N ALA A 190 -6.06 7.68 -17.92
CA ALA A 190 -6.47 6.73 -16.90
C ALA A 190 -7.87 6.16 -17.15
N VAL A 191 -8.81 7.00 -17.58
CA VAL A 191 -10.16 6.56 -17.97
C VAL A 191 -10.10 5.65 -19.20
N VAL A 192 -9.33 6.02 -20.22
CA VAL A 192 -9.16 5.18 -21.43
C VAL A 192 -8.55 3.83 -21.07
N GLU A 193 -7.49 3.79 -20.24
CA GLU A 193 -6.86 2.54 -19.77
C GLU A 193 -7.88 1.66 -19.01
N ALA A 194 -8.70 2.25 -18.14
CA ALA A 194 -9.76 1.53 -17.41
C ALA A 194 -10.85 1.00 -18.36
N VAL A 195 -11.31 1.81 -19.31
CA VAL A 195 -12.32 1.39 -20.32
C VAL A 195 -11.78 0.26 -21.18
N VAL A 196 -10.56 0.39 -21.73
CA VAL A 196 -9.94 -0.66 -22.55
C VAL A 196 -9.82 -1.96 -21.76
N THR A 197 -9.36 -1.89 -20.52
CA THR A 197 -9.25 -3.08 -19.66
C THR A 197 -10.62 -3.70 -19.36
N SER A 198 -11.65 -2.89 -19.11
CA SER A 198 -13.01 -3.38 -18.92
C SER A 198 -13.54 -4.09 -20.16
N MET A 199 -13.31 -3.52 -21.35
CA MET A 199 -13.72 -4.12 -22.62
C MET A 199 -13.00 -5.45 -22.89
N LEU A 200 -11.72 -5.57 -22.51
CA LEU A 200 -10.99 -6.85 -22.60
C LEU A 200 -11.64 -7.92 -21.70
N TRP A 201 -12.01 -7.58 -20.46
CA TRP A 201 -12.70 -8.52 -19.57
C TRP A 201 -14.11 -8.88 -20.05
N ILE A 202 -14.85 -7.92 -20.62
CA ILE A 202 -16.15 -8.18 -21.26
C ILE A 202 -15.99 -9.13 -22.46
N ALA A 203 -14.97 -8.93 -23.30
CA ALA A 203 -14.67 -9.81 -24.42
C ALA A 203 -14.33 -11.24 -23.94
N VAL A 204 -13.51 -11.37 -22.89
CA VAL A 204 -13.24 -12.68 -22.26
C VAL A 204 -14.55 -13.32 -21.78
N GLY A 205 -15.37 -12.58 -21.05
CA GLY A 205 -16.66 -13.08 -20.54
C GLY A 205 -17.60 -13.55 -21.64
N SER A 206 -17.66 -12.79 -22.76
CA SER A 206 -18.44 -13.16 -23.94
C SER A 206 -17.93 -14.43 -24.61
N ALA A 207 -16.60 -14.62 -24.63
CA ALA A 207 -15.98 -15.80 -25.25
C ALA A 207 -16.15 -17.09 -24.44
N ILE A 208 -16.11 -17.00 -23.10
CA ILE A 208 -16.18 -18.19 -22.22
C ILE A 208 -17.59 -18.47 -21.65
N GLY A 209 -18.49 -17.53 -21.77
CA GLY A 209 -19.85 -17.59 -21.24
C GLY A 209 -19.99 -17.15 -19.78
N ALA A 210 -21.19 -16.73 -19.39
CA ALA A 210 -21.47 -16.06 -18.11
C ALA A 210 -21.06 -16.88 -16.88
N LEU A 211 -21.42 -18.18 -16.83
CA LEU A 211 -21.10 -19.02 -15.68
C LEU A 211 -19.58 -19.21 -15.52
N ALA A 212 -18.86 -19.48 -16.61
CA ALA A 212 -17.41 -19.61 -16.58
C ALA A 212 -16.77 -18.27 -16.17
N PHE A 213 -17.31 -17.13 -16.61
CA PHE A 213 -16.81 -15.80 -16.23
C PHE A 213 -16.99 -15.50 -14.73
N VAL A 214 -18.07 -15.96 -14.11
CA VAL A 214 -18.25 -15.83 -12.65
C VAL A 214 -17.07 -16.50 -11.92
N PHE A 215 -16.70 -17.71 -12.32
CA PHE A 215 -15.60 -18.44 -11.68
C PHE A 215 -14.19 -18.02 -12.15
N ALA A 216 -14.05 -17.47 -13.34
CA ALA A 216 -12.76 -17.05 -13.87
C ALA A 216 -12.41 -15.57 -13.57
N TYR A 217 -13.41 -14.75 -13.20
CA TYR A 217 -13.19 -13.33 -12.94
C TYR A 217 -13.92 -12.80 -11.70
N VAL A 218 -15.25 -13.00 -11.59
CA VAL A 218 -16.04 -12.35 -10.52
C VAL A 218 -15.64 -12.85 -9.13
N LEU A 219 -15.60 -14.15 -8.91
CA LEU A 219 -15.13 -14.73 -7.65
C LEU A 219 -13.63 -14.49 -7.41
N PRO A 220 -12.75 -14.68 -8.40
CA PRO A 220 -11.35 -14.31 -8.28
C PRO A 220 -11.11 -12.86 -7.84
N ILE A 221 -11.81 -11.87 -8.39
CA ILE A 221 -11.60 -10.48 -7.98
C ILE A 221 -12.09 -10.21 -6.55
N VAL A 222 -13.11 -10.91 -6.08
CA VAL A 222 -13.55 -10.89 -4.67
C VAL A 222 -12.45 -11.45 -3.76
N VAL A 223 -11.83 -12.58 -4.15
CA VAL A 223 -10.69 -13.16 -3.42
C VAL A 223 -9.50 -12.19 -3.42
N ALA A 224 -9.16 -11.61 -4.56
CA ALA A 224 -8.07 -10.65 -4.68
C ALA A 224 -8.30 -9.41 -3.79
N ASN A 225 -9.52 -8.86 -3.81
CA ASN A 225 -9.90 -7.77 -2.89
C ASN A 225 -9.68 -8.18 -1.43
N ALA A 226 -10.18 -9.36 -1.02
CA ALA A 226 -10.03 -9.84 0.35
C ALA A 226 -8.57 -9.93 0.77
N VAL A 227 -7.70 -10.44 -0.09
CA VAL A 227 -6.27 -10.55 0.18
C VAL A 227 -5.63 -9.16 0.26
N VAL A 228 -5.82 -8.31 -0.74
CA VAL A 228 -5.20 -6.97 -0.79
C VAL A 228 -5.69 -6.09 0.34
N MET A 229 -7.01 -6.05 0.59
CA MET A 229 -7.59 -5.26 1.66
C MET A 229 -7.20 -5.77 3.05
N SER A 230 -6.92 -7.06 3.23
CA SER A 230 -6.40 -7.57 4.50
C SER A 230 -5.09 -6.88 4.90
N PHE A 231 -4.22 -6.60 3.93
CA PHE A 231 -2.99 -5.86 4.17
C PHE A 231 -3.24 -4.35 4.30
N ILE A 232 -3.96 -3.73 3.35
CA ILE A 232 -4.20 -2.29 3.37
C ILE A 232 -4.86 -1.85 4.69
N LEU A 233 -5.92 -2.56 5.10
CA LEU A 233 -6.66 -2.23 6.33
C LEU A 233 -5.81 -2.39 7.60
N THR A 234 -4.91 -3.36 7.63
CA THR A 234 -4.05 -3.62 8.79
C THR A 234 -2.84 -2.70 8.81
N ASN A 235 -2.26 -2.40 7.66
CA ASN A 235 -1.02 -1.66 7.55
C ASN A 235 -1.14 -0.19 8.01
N HIS A 236 -2.33 0.41 7.89
CA HIS A 236 -2.57 1.82 8.26
C HIS A 236 -3.71 2.02 9.24
N GLY A 237 -4.77 1.22 9.14
CA GLY A 237 -6.03 1.46 9.84
C GLY A 237 -5.97 1.34 11.37
N LEU A 238 -4.88 0.86 11.95
CA LEU A 238 -4.64 0.78 13.39
C LEU A 238 -3.65 1.85 13.88
N CYS A 239 -2.96 2.53 12.97
CA CYS A 239 -1.88 3.46 13.26
C CYS A 239 -2.41 4.85 13.66
N ALA A 240 -1.58 5.64 14.34
CA ALA A 240 -1.93 7.01 14.68
C ALA A 240 -1.95 7.92 13.44
N ALA A 241 -2.76 8.97 13.50
CA ALA A 241 -2.67 10.06 12.55
C ALA A 241 -1.41 10.89 12.82
N THR A 242 -0.81 11.45 11.79
CA THR A 242 0.39 12.26 11.88
C THR A 242 0.28 13.53 11.05
N ASP A 243 0.90 14.62 11.50
CA ASP A 243 1.04 15.83 10.69
C ASP A 243 2.29 15.81 9.81
N VAL A 244 3.26 14.95 10.18
CA VAL A 244 4.51 14.70 9.47
C VAL A 244 4.47 13.27 8.95
N ASN A 245 4.92 13.05 7.72
CA ASN A 245 5.04 11.69 7.16
C ASN A 245 6.11 10.89 7.90
N ASP A 246 5.71 10.25 8.99
CA ASP A 246 6.54 9.39 9.84
C ASP A 246 6.10 7.93 9.66
N PRO A 247 6.84 7.12 8.88
CA PRO A 247 6.48 5.74 8.62
C PRO A 247 6.46 4.83 9.84
N LEU A 248 7.24 5.13 10.89
CA LEU A 248 7.25 4.34 12.13
C LEU A 248 6.01 4.60 13.00
N ILE A 249 5.31 5.72 12.79
CA ILE A 249 4.05 6.05 13.46
C ILE A 249 2.85 5.67 12.59
N GLY A 250 2.91 6.01 11.30
CA GLY A 250 1.79 5.90 10.36
C GLY A 250 1.64 4.54 9.68
N SER A 251 2.54 3.58 9.94
CA SER A 251 2.53 2.28 9.27
C SER A 251 2.75 1.13 10.25
N LEU A 252 2.19 -0.04 9.91
CA LEU A 252 2.34 -1.29 10.63
C LEU A 252 2.82 -2.37 9.66
N SER A 253 3.90 -3.06 9.98
CA SER A 253 4.29 -4.28 9.29
C SER A 253 3.55 -5.48 9.87
N VAL A 254 3.01 -6.34 9.00
CA VAL A 254 2.33 -7.57 9.46
C VAL A 254 3.15 -8.79 9.14
N THR A 255 3.22 -9.72 10.11
CA THR A 255 3.90 -10.98 9.91
C THR A 255 2.94 -12.06 9.44
N THR A 256 3.40 -12.89 8.53
CA THR A 256 2.66 -14.01 7.95
C THR A 256 3.54 -15.25 7.89
N PRO A 257 2.98 -16.47 7.75
CA PRO A 257 3.74 -17.65 7.42
C PRO A 257 4.58 -17.45 6.13
N ARG A 258 5.73 -18.09 6.04
CA ARG A 258 6.67 -17.91 4.91
C ARG A 258 6.05 -18.14 3.54
N TRP A 259 5.14 -19.09 3.41
CA TRP A 259 4.46 -19.37 2.14
C TRP A 259 3.52 -18.23 1.73
N VAL A 260 2.85 -17.57 2.71
CA VAL A 260 2.04 -16.36 2.44
C VAL A 260 2.94 -15.21 2.05
N GLU A 261 4.04 -14.99 2.79
CA GLU A 261 5.03 -13.95 2.46
C GLU A 261 5.54 -14.11 1.03
N TRP A 262 5.79 -15.34 0.59
CA TRP A 262 6.21 -15.64 -0.77
C TRP A 262 5.11 -15.36 -1.81
N LEU A 263 3.86 -15.78 -1.56
CA LEU A 263 2.71 -15.53 -2.45
C LEU A 263 2.34 -14.05 -2.54
N THR A 264 2.55 -13.29 -1.49
CA THR A 264 2.24 -11.84 -1.43
C THR A 264 3.46 -10.98 -1.72
N LEU A 265 4.55 -11.60 -2.20
CA LEU A 265 5.80 -10.93 -2.56
C LEU A 265 6.40 -10.08 -1.44
N GLY A 266 6.16 -10.44 -0.17
CA GLY A 266 6.67 -9.70 0.99
C GLY A 266 5.91 -8.41 1.29
N PHE A 267 4.69 -8.25 0.82
CA PHE A 267 3.89 -7.02 1.02
C PHE A 267 3.60 -6.71 2.51
N GLY A 268 3.73 -7.70 3.40
CA GLY A 268 3.61 -7.51 4.85
C GLY A 268 4.70 -6.62 5.47
N TYR A 269 5.84 -6.42 4.81
CA TYR A 269 6.91 -5.51 5.24
C TYR A 269 6.57 -4.06 4.87
N HIS A 270 5.62 -3.48 5.55
CA HIS A 270 5.00 -2.24 5.11
C HIS A 270 5.67 -0.97 5.67
N VAL A 271 6.17 -1.02 6.90
CA VAL A 271 7.01 0.04 7.48
C VAL A 271 8.28 0.22 6.64
N GLU A 272 8.92 -0.91 6.29
CA GLU A 272 10.11 -0.97 5.45
C GLU A 272 9.84 -0.37 4.07
N HIS A 273 8.67 -0.69 3.51
CA HIS A 273 8.21 -0.16 2.24
C HIS A 273 7.99 1.36 2.28
N HIS A 274 7.31 1.88 3.30
CA HIS A 274 7.10 3.33 3.44
C HIS A 274 8.38 4.11 3.70
N LEU A 275 9.38 3.51 4.34
CA LEU A 275 10.70 4.11 4.49
C LEU A 275 11.49 4.13 3.17
N LEU A 276 11.43 3.06 2.40
CA LEU A 276 12.24 2.86 1.20
C LEU A 276 11.41 2.29 0.03
N PRO A 277 10.40 3.01 -0.48
CA PRO A 277 9.46 2.47 -1.46
C PRO A 277 10.11 2.06 -2.79
N ALA A 278 11.23 2.70 -3.16
CA ALA A 278 11.99 2.36 -4.37
C ALA A 278 12.95 1.16 -4.18
N VAL A 279 13.05 0.61 -2.97
CA VAL A 279 13.80 -0.61 -2.67
C VAL A 279 12.83 -1.79 -2.70
N SER A 280 13.21 -2.85 -3.44
CA SER A 280 12.35 -4.03 -3.55
C SER A 280 12.14 -4.72 -2.21
N ALA A 281 10.92 -5.21 -1.95
CA ALA A 281 10.58 -6.03 -0.79
C ALA A 281 11.45 -7.30 -0.64
N ARG A 282 12.19 -7.69 -1.69
CA ARG A 282 13.26 -8.69 -1.61
C ARG A 282 14.29 -8.37 -0.51
N HIS A 283 14.53 -7.10 -0.24
CA HIS A 283 15.48 -6.61 0.77
C HIS A 283 14.82 -6.20 2.08
N ALA A 284 13.51 -6.39 2.22
CA ALA A 284 12.74 -5.94 3.39
C ALA A 284 13.28 -6.49 4.73
N ARG A 285 13.77 -7.72 4.75
CA ARG A 285 14.38 -8.31 5.95
C ARG A 285 15.64 -7.59 6.40
N SER A 286 16.48 -7.15 5.47
CA SER A 286 17.68 -6.36 5.77
C SER A 286 17.31 -4.96 6.26
N ILE A 287 16.28 -4.35 5.66
CA ILE A 287 15.75 -3.05 6.10
C ILE A 287 15.21 -3.19 7.53
N ARG A 288 14.39 -4.21 7.79
CA ARG A 288 13.85 -4.51 9.13
C ARG A 288 14.95 -4.68 10.16
N ALA A 289 16.00 -5.44 9.85
CA ALA A 289 17.12 -5.65 10.75
C ALA A 289 17.81 -4.32 11.11
N ALA A 290 18.03 -3.45 10.12
CA ALA A 290 18.61 -2.12 10.35
C ALA A 290 17.67 -1.20 11.16
N ILE A 291 16.35 -1.27 10.95
CA ILE A 291 15.38 -0.51 11.75
C ILE A 291 15.40 -0.98 13.21
N LEU A 292 15.41 -2.29 13.44
CA LEU A 292 15.43 -2.86 14.79
C LEU A 292 16.74 -2.59 15.53
N GLU A 293 17.86 -2.42 14.82
CA GLU A 293 19.12 -1.98 15.40
C GLU A 293 19.07 -0.54 15.89
N LEU A 294 18.43 0.35 15.08
CA LEU A 294 18.44 1.79 15.33
C LEU A 294 17.27 2.27 16.21
N TRP A 295 16.08 1.69 15.98
CA TRP A 295 14.82 2.14 16.61
C TRP A 295 13.93 0.96 16.99
N PRO A 296 14.41 0.00 17.82
CA PRO A 296 13.66 -1.22 18.16
C PRO A 296 12.31 -0.93 18.81
N GLU A 297 12.21 0.13 19.59
CA GLU A 297 11.01 0.50 20.34
C GLU A 297 9.99 1.26 19.50
N CYS A 298 10.39 1.79 18.34
CA CYS A 298 9.50 2.49 17.42
C CYS A 298 8.90 1.57 16.35
N TYR A 299 9.54 0.42 16.09
CA TYR A 299 9.11 -0.48 15.03
C TYR A 299 7.85 -1.25 15.42
N GLN A 300 6.80 -1.08 14.62
CA GLN A 300 5.51 -1.71 14.86
C GLN A 300 5.33 -2.94 13.95
N SER A 301 5.11 -4.10 14.57
CA SER A 301 4.84 -5.35 13.87
C SER A 301 3.90 -6.25 14.67
N THR A 302 2.97 -6.92 13.98
CA THR A 302 2.05 -7.88 14.59
C THR A 302 1.61 -8.95 13.57
N PRO A 303 1.20 -10.16 14.00
CA PRO A 303 0.64 -11.16 13.08
C PRO A 303 -0.60 -10.62 12.33
N LEU A 304 -0.71 -10.89 11.04
CA LEU A 304 -1.81 -10.43 10.18
C LEU A 304 -3.18 -10.79 10.77
N GLY A 305 -3.36 -12.03 11.25
CA GLY A 305 -4.62 -12.44 11.86
C GLY A 305 -4.99 -11.62 13.09
N THR A 306 -4.01 -11.32 13.97
CA THR A 306 -4.22 -10.46 15.14
C THR A 306 -4.57 -9.03 14.72
N ALA A 307 -3.88 -8.48 13.71
CA ALA A 307 -4.17 -7.16 13.18
C ALA A 307 -5.59 -7.08 12.61
N LEU A 308 -6.03 -8.10 11.84
CA LEU A 308 -7.38 -8.17 11.30
C LEU A 308 -8.43 -8.23 12.41
N VAL A 309 -8.24 -9.06 13.41
CA VAL A 309 -9.16 -9.12 14.56
C VAL A 309 -9.30 -7.73 15.20
N ARG A 310 -8.19 -7.01 15.40
CA ARG A 310 -8.21 -5.64 15.93
C ARG A 310 -8.94 -4.68 15.01
N VAL A 311 -8.71 -4.73 13.69
CA VAL A 311 -9.41 -3.91 12.70
C VAL A 311 -10.92 -4.11 12.78
N PHE A 312 -11.39 -5.35 12.96
CA PHE A 312 -12.83 -5.64 13.06
C PHE A 312 -13.41 -5.37 14.46
N ALA A 313 -12.58 -5.33 15.49
CA ALA A 313 -13.02 -5.09 16.86
C ALA A 313 -13.08 -3.60 17.26
N THR A 314 -12.36 -2.71 16.54
CA THR A 314 -12.22 -1.30 16.89
C THR A 314 -12.93 -0.39 15.87
N GLY A 315 -13.23 0.86 16.25
CA GLY A 315 -13.82 1.85 15.33
C GLY A 315 -12.87 2.26 14.23
N ARG A 316 -13.43 2.89 13.14
CA ARG A 316 -12.67 3.31 11.95
C ARG A 316 -12.78 4.81 11.69
N VAL A 317 -13.16 5.62 12.66
CA VAL A 317 -13.24 7.07 12.52
C VAL A 317 -12.30 7.72 13.54
N TYR A 318 -11.45 8.62 13.11
CA TYR A 318 -10.52 9.32 13.99
C TYR A 318 -11.24 10.45 14.75
N ARG A 319 -11.26 10.40 16.08
CA ARG A 319 -11.67 11.50 16.92
C ARG A 319 -10.56 12.54 17.05
N ASP A 320 -9.35 12.06 17.23
CA ASP A 320 -8.10 12.81 17.31
C ASP A 320 -6.95 11.94 16.74
N ALA A 321 -5.71 12.41 16.80
CA ALA A 321 -4.56 11.72 16.21
C ALA A 321 -4.36 10.29 16.75
N THR A 322 -4.76 10.01 17.97
CA THR A 322 -4.46 8.73 18.66
C THR A 322 -5.71 7.96 19.08
N THR A 323 -6.91 8.46 18.76
CA THR A 323 -8.17 7.85 19.19
C THR A 323 -9.08 7.54 18.01
N LEU A 324 -9.38 6.25 17.84
CA LEU A 324 -10.39 5.73 16.93
C LEU A 324 -11.73 5.60 17.65
N VAL A 325 -12.83 5.93 16.99
CA VAL A 325 -14.17 5.80 17.54
C VAL A 325 -15.10 5.07 16.58
N ASP A 326 -16.11 4.40 17.11
CA ASP A 326 -17.29 3.99 16.34
C ASP A 326 -18.41 4.98 16.65
N PRO A 327 -18.74 5.91 15.73
CA PRO A 327 -19.77 6.94 15.98
C PRO A 327 -21.17 6.38 16.24
N ARG A 328 -21.39 5.10 15.90
CA ARG A 328 -22.69 4.43 16.03
C ARG A 328 -22.92 3.82 17.40
N SER A 329 -21.84 3.37 18.06
CA SER A 329 -21.90 2.74 19.39
C SER A 329 -21.28 3.61 20.49
N GLY A 330 -20.55 4.68 20.12
CA GLY A 330 -19.80 5.51 21.05
C GLY A 330 -18.51 4.87 21.57
N GLY A 331 -18.18 3.66 21.14
CA GLY A 331 -16.92 2.98 21.51
C GLY A 331 -15.69 3.77 21.07
N ALA A 332 -14.67 3.80 21.92
CA ALA A 332 -13.40 4.49 21.65
C ALA A 332 -12.21 3.57 21.95
N TRP A 333 -11.16 3.64 21.11
CA TRP A 333 -9.97 2.81 21.22
C TRP A 333 -8.73 3.64 20.87
N SER A 334 -7.65 3.38 21.59
CA SER A 334 -6.35 3.96 21.23
C SER A 334 -5.80 3.32 19.97
N THR A 335 -5.17 4.12 19.12
CA THR A 335 -4.35 3.65 18.02
C THR A 335 -3.11 2.91 18.55
N LEU A 336 -2.40 2.21 17.67
CA LEU A 336 -1.05 1.74 18.00
C LEU A 336 -0.19 2.97 18.26
N SER A 337 0.48 3.00 19.42
CA SER A 337 1.46 4.04 19.74
C SER A 337 2.84 3.55 19.29
N ALA A 338 3.60 4.42 18.66
CA ALA A 338 5.04 4.19 18.54
C ALA A 338 5.62 4.14 19.95
N GLY A 339 6.57 3.23 20.19
CA GLY A 339 7.28 3.15 21.46
C GLY A 339 7.94 4.48 21.87
N PRO A 340 8.47 4.60 23.07
CA PRO A 340 9.22 5.78 23.48
C PRO A 340 10.38 6.04 22.54
N PRO A 341 10.76 7.31 22.28
CA PRO A 341 11.84 7.61 21.36
C PRO A 341 13.13 6.92 21.82
N ALA A 342 13.77 6.22 20.88
CA ALA A 342 15.05 5.58 21.13
C ALA A 342 16.05 6.60 21.69
N ARG A 343 16.91 6.14 22.57
CA ARG A 343 17.97 6.87 23.30
C ARG A 343 18.94 7.68 22.41
N GLU A 344 18.49 8.66 21.64
CA GLU A 344 19.40 9.53 20.89
C GLU A 344 20.07 10.64 21.76
N ASP A 345 19.51 10.94 22.95
CA ASP A 345 20.10 11.97 23.83
C ASP A 345 21.45 11.60 24.48
N ARG A 346 21.93 10.36 24.30
CA ARG A 346 23.25 9.99 24.83
C ARG A 346 24.41 10.11 23.83
N MET A 347 24.15 10.37 22.56
CA MET A 347 25.23 10.53 21.57
C MET A 347 25.59 11.99 21.26
N SER A 348 24.71 12.95 21.59
CA SER A 348 24.96 14.36 21.30
C SER A 348 25.70 15.15 22.42
N HIS A 349 25.98 14.51 23.57
CA HIS A 349 26.70 15.16 24.69
C HIS A 349 28.04 14.51 25.00
N ARG A 350 28.79 14.04 24.00
CA ARG A 350 30.23 14.05 24.11
C ARG A 350 30.72 15.42 23.64
N THR A 351 30.72 16.39 24.53
CA THR A 351 31.53 17.58 24.40
C THR A 351 32.99 17.14 24.16
N PRO A 352 33.66 17.63 23.13
CA PRO A 352 35.09 17.45 23.01
C PRO A 352 35.73 18.18 24.19
N SER A 353 36.68 17.51 24.85
CA SER A 353 37.57 18.09 25.84
C SER A 353 38.19 19.40 25.33
N PRO A 354 38.39 20.43 26.19
CA PRO A 354 38.81 21.77 25.75
C PRO A 354 40.26 21.91 25.31
N ASP A 355 40.97 20.85 24.98
CA ASP A 355 42.41 20.91 24.61
C ASP A 355 42.64 20.57 23.13
N GLN A 356 42.10 21.37 22.22
CA GLN A 356 42.64 21.54 20.85
C GLN A 356 42.01 22.79 20.20
N ALA A 357 42.30 23.96 20.75
CA ALA A 357 42.12 25.22 20.07
C ALA A 357 43.40 25.52 19.24
N GLY A 358 43.34 25.21 17.96
CA GLY A 358 44.39 25.49 17.00
C GLY A 358 43.83 25.67 15.60
N SER A 359 43.63 26.94 15.23
CA SER A 359 43.57 27.52 13.88
C SER A 359 43.08 26.63 12.72
N ARG A 360 41.96 27.02 12.10
CA ARG A 360 41.90 27.16 10.64
C ARG A 360 40.67 27.99 10.19
N ALA A 361 41.02 28.89 9.28
CA ALA A 361 40.17 29.89 8.66
C ALA A 361 39.02 29.30 7.80
N GLY A 362 37.97 30.09 7.71
CA GLY A 362 36.97 30.28 6.69
C GLY A 362 36.72 29.16 5.64
N VAL A 363 35.62 28.42 5.81
CA VAL A 363 34.98 27.74 4.68
C VAL A 363 33.52 28.07 4.71
N VAL A 364 33.07 28.74 3.64
CA VAL A 364 31.66 29.05 3.33
C VAL A 364 30.92 27.73 3.10
N PRO A 365 29.70 27.50 3.66
CA PRO A 365 28.96 26.27 3.42
C PRO A 365 28.46 26.24 1.98
N PRO A 366 28.50 25.09 1.30
CA PRO A 366 27.94 24.95 -0.05
C PRO A 366 26.41 25.01 -0.01
N GLN A 367 25.85 25.79 -0.92
CA GLN A 367 24.43 25.87 -1.18
C GLN A 367 23.86 24.51 -1.59
N GLN A 368 22.70 24.16 -1.06
CA GLN A 368 21.96 22.94 -1.40
C GLN A 368 21.54 22.98 -2.88
N PRO A 369 21.73 21.91 -3.65
CA PRO A 369 21.19 21.82 -4.99
C PRO A 369 19.67 21.64 -4.93
N GLY A 370 18.96 22.66 -5.41
CA GLY A 370 17.53 22.58 -5.63
C GLY A 370 17.21 21.51 -6.68
N TRP A 371 16.42 20.53 -6.31
CA TRP A 371 15.83 19.56 -7.24
C TRP A 371 14.80 20.28 -8.13
N ARG A 372 15.24 20.74 -9.28
CA ARG A 372 14.33 21.19 -10.34
C ARG A 372 13.86 19.95 -11.11
N TRP A 373 12.57 19.72 -11.08
CA TRP A 373 11.92 18.83 -12.03
C TRP A 373 11.83 19.56 -13.38
N SER A 374 12.66 19.15 -14.34
CA SER A 374 12.50 19.62 -15.72
C SER A 374 11.20 19.05 -16.31
N SER A 375 10.24 19.93 -16.55
CA SER A 375 9.13 19.68 -17.46
C SER A 375 9.69 19.70 -18.89
N THR A 376 9.96 18.54 -19.45
CA THR A 376 10.10 18.40 -20.91
C THR A 376 8.92 17.59 -21.41
N THR A 377 8.21 18.23 -22.30
CA THR A 377 7.05 17.88 -23.13
C THR A 377 6.97 16.44 -23.60
#